data_9018912f25cc9ee9cd36672386bfa81b
#
_entry.id   9018912f25cc9ee9cd36672386bfa81b
#
_cell.length_a   1.000
_cell.length_b   1.000
_cell.length_c   1.000
_cell.angle_alpha   90.00
_cell.angle_beta   90.00
_cell.angle_gamma   90.00
#
_symmetry.space_group_name_H-M   'P 1'
#
loop_
_entity.id
_entity.type
_entity.pdbx_description
1 polymer ?
#
loop_
_entity_poly.entity_id
_entity_poly.type
_entity_poly.pdbx_seq_one_letter_code
_entity_poly.pdbx_strand_id
1 'polypeptide(L)'
;MLLMNRFAGIGPWLTRIVAVALVCLVAACAETPTQPRDATLTAGRWTGDSGCLSVAADGCDLVAGCGHGQFPSPVVRADGTFEVNGTYRIEVGPISINPAPPAMFSGVLKGETLTLSVTPSDPSLRPASYVLQLTNGTGKCAVPCL
;
A
#
# COMPACT_ATOMS: atom_id res chain seq x y z
N MET A 1 -55.72 -62.23 -10.52
CA MET A 1 -54.96 -62.45 -9.30
C MET A 1 -54.31 -61.09 -8.96
N LEU A 2 -54.90 -60.42 -7.95
CA LEU A 2 -54.58 -59.08 -7.55
C LEU A 2 -53.27 -59.09 -6.73
N LEU A 3 -52.37 -58.13 -7.00
CA LEU A 3 -51.37 -57.69 -6.02
C LEU A 3 -51.40 -56.12 -5.93
N MET A 4 -52.17 -55.71 -4.94
CA MET A 4 -52.23 -54.32 -4.51
C MET A 4 -50.90 -53.93 -3.92
N ASN A 5 -50.19 -52.95 -4.52
CA ASN A 5 -49.00 -52.36 -3.95
C ASN A 5 -49.39 -51.11 -3.11
N ARG A 6 -49.35 -51.29 -1.79
CA ARG A 6 -49.57 -50.23 -0.81
C ARG A 6 -48.27 -49.39 -0.70
N PHE A 7 -48.20 -48.23 -1.31
CA PHE A 7 -47.30 -47.19 -0.87
C PHE A 7 -48.11 -46.14 -0.08
N ALA A 8 -48.14 -46.36 1.22
CA ALA A 8 -48.73 -45.41 2.14
C ALA A 8 -47.64 -44.46 2.62
N GLY A 9 -47.87 -43.16 2.41
CA GLY A 9 -47.58 -42.14 3.41
C GLY A 9 -46.11 -41.73 3.65
N ILE A 10 -45.52 -41.05 2.67
CA ILE A 10 -44.45 -40.12 3.02
C ILE A 10 -45.13 -38.77 3.29
N GLY A 11 -45.27 -38.46 4.57
CA GLY A 11 -46.03 -37.31 5.02
C GLY A 11 -45.41 -35.98 4.57
N PRO A 12 -46.22 -34.93 4.44
CA PRO A 12 -45.82 -33.61 3.95
C PRO A 12 -44.76 -32.91 4.84
N TRP A 13 -44.40 -33.50 5.95
CA TRP A 13 -43.39 -32.98 6.87
C TRP A 13 -41.96 -33.15 6.38
N LEU A 14 -41.61 -34.22 5.70
CA LEU A 14 -40.29 -34.45 5.16
C LEU A 14 -39.96 -33.48 4.01
N THR A 15 -40.93 -33.09 3.22
CA THR A 15 -40.74 -32.09 2.14
C THR A 15 -40.47 -30.68 2.67
N ARG A 16 -41.02 -30.33 3.84
CA ARG A 16 -40.80 -29.03 4.45
C ARG A 16 -39.41 -28.90 5.10
N ILE A 17 -38.89 -29.99 5.66
CA ILE A 17 -37.56 -30.01 6.28
C ILE A 17 -36.45 -29.89 5.23
N VAL A 18 -36.63 -30.58 4.07
CA VAL A 18 -35.64 -30.46 2.97
C VAL A 18 -35.64 -29.08 2.34
N ALA A 19 -36.79 -28.42 2.21
CA ALA A 19 -36.88 -27.07 1.66
C ALA A 19 -36.22 -26.01 2.57
N VAL A 20 -36.36 -26.16 3.89
CA VAL A 20 -35.74 -25.24 4.86
C VAL A 20 -34.23 -25.47 4.94
N ALA A 21 -33.75 -26.72 4.83
CA ALA A 21 -32.30 -26.99 4.82
C ALA A 21 -31.61 -26.46 3.55
N LEU A 22 -32.31 -26.48 2.40
CA LEU A 22 -31.75 -25.98 1.14
C LEU A 22 -31.64 -24.44 1.10
N VAL A 23 -32.56 -23.73 1.76
CA VAL A 23 -32.52 -22.27 1.85
C VAL A 23 -31.38 -21.76 2.77
N CYS A 24 -31.03 -22.54 3.80
CA CYS A 24 -29.92 -22.16 4.68
C CYS A 24 -28.53 -22.34 4.07
N LEU A 25 -28.36 -23.18 3.04
CA LEU A 25 -27.06 -23.39 2.40
C LEU A 25 -26.67 -22.28 1.43
N VAL A 26 -27.59 -21.45 0.95
CA VAL A 26 -27.31 -20.36 -0.01
C VAL A 26 -26.92 -19.05 0.69
N ALA A 27 -27.15 -18.93 2.00
CA ALA A 27 -26.88 -17.72 2.77
C ALA A 27 -25.42 -17.62 3.30
N ALA A 28 -24.55 -18.61 3.05
CA ALA A 28 -23.23 -18.70 3.66
C ALA A 28 -22.07 -18.16 2.81
N CYS A 29 -22.34 -17.53 1.66
CA CYS A 29 -21.30 -16.95 0.81
C CYS A 29 -21.54 -15.47 0.48
N ALA A 30 -22.05 -14.69 1.40
CA ALA A 30 -21.92 -13.25 1.35
C ALA A 30 -20.55 -12.89 1.98
N GLU A 31 -19.46 -13.13 1.25
CA GLU A 31 -18.20 -12.46 1.56
C GLU A 31 -18.49 -10.97 1.44
N THR A 32 -18.56 -10.30 2.59
CA THR A 32 -18.61 -8.85 2.63
C THR A 32 -17.33 -8.37 1.98
N PRO A 33 -17.37 -7.63 0.86
CA PRO A 33 -16.14 -7.12 0.26
C PRO A 33 -15.43 -6.29 1.32
N THR A 34 -14.27 -6.77 1.77
CA THR A 34 -13.41 -6.03 2.69
C THR A 34 -12.99 -4.77 1.95
N GLN A 35 -13.62 -3.65 2.29
CA GLN A 35 -13.28 -2.37 1.69
C GLN A 35 -11.80 -2.12 1.94
N PRO A 36 -11.00 -1.81 0.92
CA PRO A 36 -9.59 -1.48 1.11
C PRO A 36 -9.47 -0.38 2.17
N ARG A 37 -8.65 -0.61 3.18
CA ARG A 37 -8.42 0.36 4.26
C ARG A 37 -7.16 1.12 3.96
N ASP A 38 -7.16 2.40 4.34
CA ASP A 38 -5.95 3.19 4.36
C ASP A 38 -4.92 2.52 5.29
N ALA A 39 -3.69 2.45 4.84
CA ALA A 39 -2.59 1.82 5.57
C ALA A 39 -1.37 2.75 5.56
N THR A 40 -0.50 2.62 6.54
CA THR A 40 0.80 3.30 6.50
C THR A 40 1.72 2.61 5.49
N LEU A 41 2.62 3.38 4.88
CA LEU A 41 3.66 2.81 4.03
C LEU A 41 4.51 1.81 4.83
N THR A 42 4.74 0.64 4.27
CA THR A 42 5.48 -0.44 4.95
C THR A 42 6.86 0.02 5.37
N ALA A 43 7.14 -0.11 6.67
CA ALA A 43 8.45 0.21 7.23
C ALA A 43 9.53 -0.70 6.66
N GLY A 44 10.71 -0.15 6.45
CA GLY A 44 11.85 -0.86 5.87
C GLY A 44 12.61 -0.02 4.86
N ARG A 45 13.46 -0.67 4.09
CA ARG A 45 14.25 -0.03 3.04
C ARG A 45 13.64 -0.31 1.67
N TRP A 46 13.43 0.75 0.91
CA TRP A 46 12.96 0.72 -0.47
C TRP A 46 14.09 1.19 -1.38
N THR A 47 14.52 0.39 -2.32
CA THR A 47 15.68 0.67 -3.17
C THR A 47 15.33 0.62 -4.64
N GLY A 48 15.99 1.46 -5.43
CA GLY A 48 15.92 1.48 -6.89
C GLY A 48 17.25 1.95 -7.48
N ASP A 49 17.34 2.00 -8.80
CA ASP A 49 18.58 2.32 -9.53
C ASP A 49 19.14 3.71 -9.21
N SER A 50 18.28 4.66 -8.84
CA SER A 50 18.67 6.06 -8.64
C SER A 50 18.31 6.60 -7.26
N GLY A 51 17.77 5.77 -6.35
CA GLY A 51 17.36 6.25 -5.03
C GLY A 51 17.15 5.14 -4.01
N CYS A 52 17.16 5.53 -2.76
CA CYS A 52 16.88 4.69 -1.60
C CYS A 52 16.00 5.47 -0.63
N LEU A 53 14.90 4.87 -0.20
CA LEU A 53 13.99 5.41 0.81
C LEU A 53 14.04 4.53 2.06
N SER A 54 14.32 5.14 3.19
CA SER A 54 14.21 4.51 4.51
C SER A 54 12.88 4.92 5.14
N VAL A 55 12.01 3.96 5.43
CA VAL A 55 10.71 4.18 6.07
C VAL A 55 10.76 3.68 7.50
N ALA A 56 10.52 4.57 8.44
CA ALA A 56 10.45 4.29 9.87
C ALA A 56 9.15 4.84 10.47
N ALA A 57 8.88 4.52 11.74
CA ALA A 57 7.65 4.95 12.40
C ALA A 57 7.57 6.49 12.57
N ASP A 58 8.71 7.15 12.67
CA ASP A 58 8.86 8.58 12.86
C ASP A 58 8.96 9.37 11.55
N GLY A 59 9.14 8.70 10.41
CA GLY A 59 9.18 9.35 9.11
C GLY A 59 9.94 8.58 8.04
N CYS A 60 10.10 9.25 6.92
CA CYS A 60 10.74 8.73 5.72
C CYS A 60 11.95 9.60 5.34
N ASP A 61 13.07 8.94 5.02
CA ASP A 61 14.30 9.58 4.53
C ASP A 61 14.63 9.05 3.14
N LEU A 62 14.53 9.93 2.13
CA LEU A 62 14.93 9.66 0.75
C LEU A 62 16.36 10.14 0.50
N VAL A 63 17.18 9.26 -0.07
CA VAL A 63 18.51 9.60 -0.58
C VAL A 63 18.59 9.21 -2.05
N ALA A 64 18.86 10.18 -2.92
CA ALA A 64 18.95 9.97 -4.37
C ALA A 64 20.10 10.79 -4.94
N GLY A 65 21.28 10.18 -5.07
CA GLY A 65 22.51 10.90 -5.36
C GLY A 65 22.79 11.96 -4.30
N CYS A 66 22.91 13.21 -4.72
CA CYS A 66 23.06 14.37 -3.82
C CYS A 66 21.72 14.90 -3.26
N GLY A 67 20.59 14.32 -3.65
CA GLY A 67 19.27 14.72 -3.19
C GLY A 67 18.91 14.05 -1.87
N HIS A 68 18.41 14.84 -0.91
CA HIS A 68 17.95 14.37 0.39
C HIS A 68 16.54 14.88 0.65
N GLY A 69 15.61 13.95 0.84
CA GLY A 69 14.21 14.23 1.13
C GLY A 69 13.80 13.70 2.49
N GLN A 70 13.02 14.49 3.24
CA GLN A 70 12.44 14.05 4.50
C GLN A 70 10.95 14.37 4.55
N PHE A 71 10.13 13.40 4.94
CA PHE A 71 8.68 13.56 5.05
C PHE A 71 8.10 12.62 6.10
N PRO A 72 6.95 12.96 6.72
CA PRO A 72 6.27 12.08 7.67
C PRO A 72 5.85 10.77 7.01
N SER A 73 5.74 9.70 7.78
CA SER A 73 5.24 8.42 7.28
C SER A 73 3.83 8.61 6.67
N PRO A 74 3.64 8.37 5.36
CA PRO A 74 2.40 8.69 4.69
C PRO A 74 1.32 7.63 4.96
N VAL A 75 0.07 8.08 4.93
CA VAL A 75 -1.10 7.20 4.85
C VAL A 75 -1.36 6.89 3.38
N VAL A 76 -1.20 5.63 3.01
CA VAL A 76 -1.50 5.12 1.68
C VAL A 76 -3.01 4.87 1.59
N ARG A 77 -3.66 5.52 0.63
CA ARG A 77 -5.11 5.36 0.37
C ARG A 77 -5.41 3.96 -0.18
N ALA A 78 -6.66 3.60 -0.16
CA ALA A 78 -7.14 2.32 -0.69
C ALA A 78 -6.77 2.06 -2.17
N ASP A 79 -6.57 3.11 -2.97
CA ASP A 79 -6.12 3.04 -4.36
C ASP A 79 -4.60 2.92 -4.53
N GLY A 80 -3.86 2.85 -3.42
CA GLY A 80 -2.41 2.77 -3.39
C GLY A 80 -1.70 4.12 -3.52
N THR A 81 -2.42 5.25 -3.51
CA THR A 81 -1.82 6.58 -3.64
C THR A 81 -1.60 7.25 -2.30
N PHE A 82 -0.63 8.15 -2.25
CA PHE A 82 -0.46 9.08 -1.13
C PHE A 82 0.12 10.41 -1.60
N GLU A 83 -0.06 11.43 -0.78
CA GLU A 83 0.56 12.75 -0.94
C GLU A 83 0.86 13.32 0.44
N VAL A 84 2.07 13.84 0.63
CA VAL A 84 2.54 14.36 1.91
C VAL A 84 3.55 15.48 1.70
N ASN A 85 3.49 16.50 2.54
CA ASN A 85 4.48 17.57 2.55
C ASN A 85 5.71 17.15 3.35
N GLY A 86 6.86 17.61 2.89
CA GLY A 86 8.14 17.39 3.54
C GLY A 86 9.16 18.44 3.11
N THR A 87 10.43 18.08 3.14
CA THR A 87 11.54 18.94 2.72
C THR A 87 12.43 18.19 1.74
N TYR A 88 13.03 18.91 0.80
CA TYR A 88 13.99 18.36 -0.15
C TYR A 88 15.11 19.35 -0.44
N ARG A 89 16.34 18.87 -0.38
CA ARG A 89 17.54 19.66 -0.69
C ARG A 89 18.51 18.86 -1.54
N ILE A 90 19.36 19.58 -2.26
CA ILE A 90 20.55 19.02 -2.91
C ILE A 90 21.76 19.39 -2.07
N GLU A 91 22.52 18.40 -1.65
CA GLU A 91 23.77 18.60 -0.92
C GLU A 91 24.93 18.55 -1.92
N VAL A 92 25.52 19.71 -2.17
CA VAL A 92 26.69 19.84 -3.04
C VAL A 92 27.87 20.32 -2.19
N GLY A 93 28.80 19.41 -1.91
CA GLY A 93 29.96 19.68 -1.10
C GLY A 93 29.67 19.77 0.41
N PRO A 94 30.53 20.43 1.19
CA PRO A 94 30.44 20.43 2.67
C PRO A 94 29.37 21.37 3.24
N ILE A 95 28.59 22.07 2.40
CA ILE A 95 27.59 23.04 2.84
C ILE A 95 26.21 22.45 2.71
N SER A 96 25.54 22.24 3.83
CA SER A 96 24.11 21.89 3.87
C SER A 96 23.25 23.15 3.92
N ILE A 97 22.26 23.25 3.05
CA ILE A 97 21.24 24.30 3.10
C ILE A 97 20.31 24.03 4.28
N ASN A 98 20.29 24.94 5.26
CA ASN A 98 19.44 24.83 6.44
C ASN A 98 18.65 26.15 6.64
N PRO A 99 17.30 26.11 6.78
CA PRO A 99 16.45 24.91 6.70
C PRO A 99 16.34 24.38 5.28
N ALA A 100 16.08 23.05 5.15
CA ALA A 100 15.82 22.44 3.85
C ALA A 100 14.51 22.99 3.25
N PRO A 101 14.49 23.34 1.94
CA PRO A 101 13.29 23.86 1.28
C PRO A 101 12.10 22.89 1.35
N PRO A 102 10.86 23.42 1.41
CA PRO A 102 9.67 22.58 1.34
C PRO A 102 9.58 21.81 0.01
N ALA A 103 8.99 20.63 0.08
CA ALA A 103 8.68 19.83 -1.10
C ALA A 103 7.41 19.01 -0.87
N MET A 104 6.73 18.66 -1.95
CA MET A 104 5.64 17.72 -1.96
C MET A 104 6.12 16.35 -2.44
N PHE A 105 5.76 15.31 -1.70
CA PHE A 105 6.01 13.92 -2.05
C PHE A 105 4.70 13.26 -2.40
N SER A 106 4.62 12.64 -3.56
CA SER A 106 3.49 11.83 -3.97
C SER A 106 3.94 10.45 -4.37
N GLY A 107 3.15 9.44 -4.07
CA GLY A 107 3.51 8.06 -4.34
C GLY A 107 2.36 7.22 -4.85
N VAL A 108 2.71 6.20 -5.64
CA VAL A 108 1.81 5.14 -6.08
C VAL A 108 2.42 3.80 -5.70
N LEU A 109 1.77 3.09 -4.79
CA LEU A 109 2.18 1.77 -4.32
C LEU A 109 1.42 0.69 -5.09
N LYS A 110 2.15 -0.24 -5.69
CA LYS A 110 1.61 -1.44 -6.37
C LYS A 110 2.37 -2.67 -5.88
N GLY A 111 1.76 -3.41 -4.96
CA GLY A 111 2.46 -4.51 -4.28
C GLY A 111 3.68 -4.00 -3.52
N GLU A 112 4.86 -4.51 -3.85
CA GLU A 112 6.14 -4.12 -3.25
C GLU A 112 6.92 -3.08 -4.09
N THR A 113 6.25 -2.47 -5.09
CA THR A 113 6.84 -1.42 -5.94
C THR A 113 6.19 -0.08 -5.62
N LEU A 114 7.03 0.89 -5.27
CA LEU A 114 6.66 2.27 -5.01
C LEU A 114 7.20 3.17 -6.12
N THR A 115 6.33 3.89 -6.82
CA THR A 115 6.72 5.04 -7.64
C THR A 115 6.58 6.29 -6.79
N LEU A 116 7.70 6.91 -6.44
CA LEU A 116 7.76 8.11 -5.59
C LEU A 116 8.15 9.31 -6.43
N SER A 117 7.36 10.37 -6.40
CA SER A 117 7.64 11.64 -7.06
C SER A 117 7.89 12.74 -6.02
N VAL A 118 8.88 13.57 -6.27
CA VAL A 118 9.27 14.72 -5.46
C VAL A 118 9.09 15.98 -6.27
N THR A 119 8.32 16.93 -5.76
CA THR A 119 8.10 18.25 -6.35
C THR A 119 8.62 19.31 -5.38
N PRO A 120 9.86 19.80 -5.55
CA PRO A 120 10.40 20.88 -4.73
C PRO A 120 9.61 22.17 -4.92
N SER A 121 9.47 22.96 -3.84
CA SER A 121 8.90 24.33 -3.93
C SER A 121 9.91 25.33 -4.48
N ASP A 122 11.19 25.02 -4.44
CA ASP A 122 12.25 25.82 -5.04
C ASP A 122 12.25 25.63 -6.56
N PRO A 123 11.98 26.67 -7.36
CA PRO A 123 11.92 26.57 -8.82
C PRO A 123 13.29 26.28 -9.50
N SER A 124 14.39 26.42 -8.76
CA SER A 124 15.72 26.05 -9.24
C SER A 124 15.93 24.53 -9.24
N LEU A 125 15.14 23.79 -8.45
CA LEU A 125 15.19 22.35 -8.36
C LEU A 125 14.12 21.73 -9.27
N ARG A 126 14.51 20.69 -10.01
CA ARG A 126 13.58 19.99 -10.92
C ARG A 126 12.82 18.91 -10.16
N PRO A 127 11.54 18.69 -10.48
CA PRO A 127 10.82 17.51 -10.02
C PRO A 127 11.54 16.24 -10.45
N ALA A 128 11.50 15.22 -9.59
CA ALA A 128 12.13 13.92 -9.83
C ALA A 128 11.16 12.79 -9.49
N SER A 129 11.37 11.62 -10.11
CA SER A 129 10.58 10.43 -9.83
C SER A 129 11.50 9.21 -9.72
N TYR A 130 11.19 8.33 -8.78
CA TYR A 130 11.97 7.15 -8.43
C TYR A 130 11.07 5.93 -8.40
N VAL A 131 11.52 4.84 -9.01
CA VAL A 131 10.86 3.53 -8.87
C VAL A 131 11.67 2.71 -7.86
N LEU A 132 11.04 2.38 -6.75
CA LEU A 132 11.66 1.76 -5.60
C LEU A 132 10.95 0.43 -5.30
N GLN A 133 11.70 -0.56 -4.84
CA GLN A 133 11.19 -1.84 -4.40
C GLN A 133 11.53 -2.07 -2.93
N LEU A 134 10.59 -2.66 -2.19
CA LEU A 134 10.80 -3.05 -0.80
C LEU A 134 11.88 -4.13 -0.74
N THR A 135 12.87 -3.91 0.10
CA THR A 135 13.96 -4.87 0.32
C THR A 135 14.02 -5.28 1.79
N ASN A 136 14.52 -6.48 2.06
CA ASN A 136 14.68 -6.99 3.43
C ASN A 136 15.82 -6.30 4.21
N GLY A 137 16.38 -5.22 3.65
CA GLY A 137 17.44 -4.44 4.32
C GLY A 137 16.90 -3.57 5.43
N THR A 138 17.60 -3.55 6.55
CA THR A 138 17.37 -2.60 7.65
C THR A 138 18.46 -1.53 7.67
N GLY A 139 18.11 -0.34 8.19
CA GLY A 139 19.04 0.77 8.36
C GLY A 139 18.93 1.88 7.32
N LYS A 140 19.72 2.94 7.51
CA LYS A 140 19.67 4.15 6.68
C LYS A 140 20.22 3.89 5.27
N CYS A 141 19.66 4.60 4.32
CA CYS A 141 20.15 4.63 2.95
C CYS A 141 21.51 5.37 2.89
N ALA A 142 22.43 4.80 2.13
CA ALA A 142 23.69 5.45 1.80
C ALA A 142 23.86 5.37 0.28
N VAL A 143 23.57 6.45 -0.41
CA VAL A 143 23.84 6.59 -1.85
C VAL A 143 24.94 7.65 -1.98
N PRO A 144 26.09 7.32 -2.57
CA PRO A 144 27.17 8.28 -2.71
C PRO A 144 26.72 9.45 -3.60
N CYS A 145 27.02 10.66 -3.13
CA CYS A 145 26.97 11.85 -3.96
C CYS A 145 28.28 11.93 -4.75
N LEU A 146 28.24 11.59 -6.03
CA LEU A 146 29.39 11.61 -6.94
C LEU A 146 29.50 12.96 -7.65
#